data_a770fd2c6f11c6d9ef124e8d401f4fbd
#
_entry.id   a770fd2c6f11c6d9ef124e8d401f4fbd
#
_cell.length_a   1.000
_cell.length_b   1.000
_cell.length_c   1.000
_cell.angle_alpha   90.00
_cell.angle_beta   90.00
_cell.angle_gamma   90.00
#
_symmetry.space_group_name_H-M   'P 1'
#
loop_
_entity.id
_entity.type
_entity.pdbx_description
1 polymer ?
#
loop_
_entity_poly.entity_id
_entity_poly.type
_entity_poly.pdbx_seq_one_letter_code
_entity_poly.pdbx_strand_id
1 'polypeptide(L)'
;YGINNLPKIISPFDQSFLFEFNFLKEFLHTYLEESISLHKRKNYWETEGIVIYLLMDYIDTYYPELKLIGKYSNLKILKNRNYAKYSFNEQYRLFENIISSRNINQPIGLSLDSLTRINQKIINPYKTGLGIKMLSQILNKEIIDNSIKEYFKKNNLKNNTPITFQETIEKNSSTSFGWFFNDFLKRKSFKDFTIRKINESNKLTYFKLSNYYNSKSNSPIQLSLLKDNKVLKEDWVILKEMDTILSYESNLYDFIEINKNKYITERNYKNNLASFKKYKKPFKLILFNDFNNTYNKQLYYIPLLGYNLYDGLMPGITLTNITLIKKPFSYKIKPFYSSKQKTILGSMNLKYTKYNENKNLFSTQYFISGSTFHYKENLSYTSLFPSITFTFRNSDLRSNFRQFLNFRYVSIYREENIDQQKYP
;
A
#
# COMPACT_ATOMS: atom_id res chain seq x y z
N TYR A 1 6.18 11.39 -13.82
CA TYR A 1 4.83 11.80 -13.39
C TYR A 1 4.83 11.84 -11.87
N GLY A 2 5.14 12.95 -11.27
CA GLY A 2 5.17 13.10 -9.84
C GLY A 2 4.93 14.55 -9.45
N ILE A 3 4.89 14.79 -8.17
CA ILE A 3 4.79 16.10 -7.50
C ILE A 3 5.83 17.10 -8.04
N ASN A 4 6.87 16.60 -8.73
CA ASN A 4 8.00 17.38 -9.27
C ASN A 4 7.65 18.33 -10.41
N ASN A 5 6.49 18.17 -11.08
CA ASN A 5 6.07 19.00 -12.22
C ASN A 5 5.02 20.07 -11.85
N LEU A 6 4.85 20.36 -10.57
CA LEU A 6 3.95 21.43 -10.13
C LEU A 6 4.57 22.80 -10.38
N PRO A 7 3.76 23.84 -10.71
CA PRO A 7 4.23 25.21 -10.81
C PRO A 7 5.00 25.65 -9.54
N LYS A 8 6.01 26.50 -9.69
CA LYS A 8 6.88 26.94 -8.57
C LYS A 8 6.11 27.41 -7.33
N ILE A 9 5.00 28.13 -7.54
CA ILE A 9 4.19 28.70 -6.46
C ILE A 9 3.56 27.62 -5.58
N ILE A 10 3.13 26.49 -6.18
CA ILE A 10 2.45 25.40 -5.48
C ILE A 10 3.33 24.15 -5.28
N SER A 11 4.61 24.23 -5.68
CA SER A 11 5.54 23.13 -5.42
C SER A 11 5.77 22.96 -3.93
N PRO A 12 5.68 21.73 -3.39
CA PRO A 12 5.99 21.45 -1.99
C PRO A 12 7.49 21.51 -1.69
N PHE A 13 8.35 21.51 -2.72
CA PHE A 13 9.79 21.44 -2.61
C PHE A 13 10.48 22.65 -3.22
N ASP A 14 11.69 22.95 -2.74
CA ASP A 14 12.53 23.99 -3.29
C ASP A 14 13.03 23.61 -4.69
N GLN A 15 13.21 24.62 -5.54
CA GLN A 15 13.60 24.40 -6.94
C GLN A 15 15.03 23.86 -7.06
N SER A 16 15.92 24.27 -6.17
CA SER A 16 17.30 23.73 -6.09
C SER A 16 17.28 22.23 -5.81
N PHE A 17 16.51 21.80 -4.79
CA PHE A 17 16.34 20.39 -4.49
C PHE A 17 15.73 19.60 -5.67
N LEU A 18 14.70 20.14 -6.30
CA LEU A 18 14.06 19.47 -7.46
C LEU A 18 15.02 19.34 -8.64
N PHE A 19 15.81 20.38 -8.91
CA PHE A 19 16.83 20.34 -9.95
C PHE A 19 17.88 19.28 -9.65
N GLU A 20 18.45 19.31 -8.46
CA GLU A 20 19.47 18.38 -8.00
C GLU A 20 18.99 16.91 -8.03
N PHE A 21 17.80 16.65 -7.48
CA PHE A 21 17.23 15.32 -7.46
C PHE A 21 16.93 14.78 -8.88
N ASN A 22 16.37 15.61 -9.75
CA ASN A 22 16.10 15.23 -11.13
C ASN A 22 17.38 15.04 -11.94
N PHE A 23 18.35 15.94 -11.76
CA PHE A 23 19.68 15.80 -12.39
C PHE A 23 20.34 14.49 -11.96
N LEU A 24 20.41 14.22 -10.66
CA LEU A 24 21.02 12.99 -10.14
C LEU A 24 20.29 11.76 -10.69
N LYS A 25 18.98 11.78 -10.74
CA LYS A 25 18.17 10.69 -11.28
C LYS A 25 18.50 10.41 -12.75
N GLU A 26 18.47 11.42 -13.61
CA GLU A 26 18.77 11.27 -15.03
C GLU A 26 20.25 10.91 -15.27
N PHE A 27 21.16 11.48 -14.48
CA PHE A 27 22.56 11.12 -14.50
C PHE A 27 22.78 9.64 -14.18
N LEU A 28 22.18 9.14 -13.09
CA LEU A 28 22.29 7.73 -12.71
C LEU A 28 21.71 6.82 -13.80
N HIS A 29 20.56 7.13 -14.36
CA HIS A 29 19.98 6.37 -15.46
C HIS A 29 20.92 6.30 -16.65
N THR A 30 21.39 7.45 -17.15
CA THR A 30 22.28 7.51 -18.30
C THR A 30 23.61 6.79 -18.02
N TYR A 31 24.22 7.09 -16.87
CA TYR A 31 25.49 6.47 -16.50
C TYR A 31 25.39 4.95 -16.40
N LEU A 32 24.38 4.42 -15.73
CA LEU A 32 24.22 2.99 -15.55
C LEU A 32 23.83 2.29 -16.85
N GLU A 33 22.95 2.87 -17.67
CA GLU A 33 22.55 2.29 -18.94
C GLU A 33 23.63 2.29 -20.00
N GLU A 34 24.49 3.33 -20.04
CA GLU A 34 25.54 3.46 -21.04
C GLU A 34 26.86 2.82 -20.61
N SER A 35 27.04 2.54 -19.30
CA SER A 35 28.31 1.99 -18.78
C SER A 35 28.36 0.48 -18.79
N ILE A 36 27.23 -0.22 -18.93
CA ILE A 36 27.17 -1.67 -18.76
C ILE A 36 26.76 -2.41 -20.05
N SER A 37 27.45 -3.53 -20.29
CA SER A 37 27.20 -4.46 -21.40
C SER A 37 26.11 -5.49 -20.99
N LEU A 38 24.90 -5.04 -20.72
CA LEU A 38 23.78 -5.89 -20.35
C LEU A 38 22.62 -5.79 -21.35
N HIS A 39 21.81 -6.82 -21.37
CA HIS A 39 20.60 -6.82 -22.18
C HIS A 39 19.54 -5.90 -21.56
N LYS A 40 19.51 -4.61 -21.95
CA LYS A 40 18.64 -3.55 -21.38
C LYS A 40 17.18 -3.96 -21.17
N ARG A 41 16.61 -4.83 -22.01
CA ARG A 41 15.21 -5.28 -21.85
C ARG A 41 15.04 -6.40 -20.83
N LYS A 42 16.01 -7.32 -20.72
CA LYS A 42 15.94 -8.45 -19.77
C LYS A 42 16.38 -8.04 -18.37
N ASN A 43 17.40 -7.19 -18.27
CA ASN A 43 18.01 -6.75 -17.02
C ASN A 43 17.49 -5.36 -16.56
N TYR A 44 16.41 -4.90 -17.14
CA TYR A 44 15.79 -3.61 -16.82
C TYR A 44 15.59 -3.38 -15.32
N TRP A 45 15.12 -4.40 -14.61
CA TRP A 45 14.87 -4.33 -13.17
C TRP A 45 16.15 -4.08 -12.35
N GLU A 46 17.32 -4.58 -12.79
CA GLU A 46 18.60 -4.39 -12.10
C GLU A 46 19.00 -2.91 -12.13
N THR A 47 19.07 -2.34 -13.32
CA THR A 47 19.45 -0.93 -13.51
C THR A 47 18.50 -0.01 -12.79
N GLU A 48 17.21 -0.14 -13.03
CA GLU A 48 16.20 0.72 -12.43
C GLU A 48 16.12 0.59 -10.90
N GLY A 49 16.25 -0.63 -10.40
CA GLY A 49 16.24 -0.88 -8.96
C GLY A 49 17.46 -0.29 -8.26
N ILE A 50 18.63 -0.39 -8.88
CA ILE A 50 19.86 0.22 -8.35
C ILE A 50 19.76 1.74 -8.36
N VAL A 51 19.22 2.36 -9.44
CA VAL A 51 18.96 3.81 -9.47
C VAL A 51 18.08 4.24 -8.29
N ILE A 52 16.96 3.55 -8.05
CA ILE A 52 16.05 3.89 -6.95
C ILE A 52 16.73 3.69 -5.58
N TYR A 53 17.51 2.61 -5.41
CA TYR A 53 18.27 2.38 -4.18
C TYR A 53 19.25 3.52 -3.90
N LEU A 54 20.05 3.92 -4.90
CA LEU A 54 21.02 5.01 -4.78
C LEU A 54 20.33 6.37 -4.51
N LEU A 55 19.19 6.65 -5.15
CA LEU A 55 18.40 7.85 -4.87
C LEU A 55 17.84 7.85 -3.44
N MET A 56 17.38 6.70 -2.94
CA MET A 56 16.93 6.60 -1.55
C MET A 56 18.08 6.85 -0.58
N ASP A 57 19.25 6.28 -0.85
CA ASP A 57 20.44 6.45 -0.03
C ASP A 57 20.90 7.91 -0.01
N TYR A 58 20.90 8.55 -1.17
CA TYR A 58 21.21 9.97 -1.31
C TYR A 58 20.27 10.85 -0.45
N ILE A 59 18.98 10.61 -0.52
CA ILE A 59 17.99 11.35 0.27
C ILE A 59 18.16 11.10 1.77
N ASP A 60 18.37 9.85 2.18
CA ASP A 60 18.56 9.51 3.60
C ASP A 60 19.84 10.14 4.17
N THR A 61 20.87 10.35 3.33
CA THR A 61 22.17 10.91 3.73
C THR A 61 22.13 12.45 3.77
N TYR A 62 21.63 13.10 2.72
CA TYR A 62 21.72 14.55 2.56
C TYR A 62 20.45 15.29 2.93
N TYR A 63 19.30 14.64 2.92
CA TYR A 63 17.98 15.22 3.18
C TYR A 63 17.13 14.37 4.16
N PRO A 64 17.68 13.92 5.33
CA PRO A 64 16.99 12.96 6.23
C PRO A 64 15.67 13.51 6.78
N GLU A 65 15.56 14.83 6.94
CA GLU A 65 14.36 15.48 7.46
C GLU A 65 13.31 15.82 6.40
N LEU A 66 13.62 15.59 5.11
CA LEU A 66 12.73 15.93 4.02
C LEU A 66 11.45 15.09 4.08
N LYS A 67 10.29 15.75 4.14
CA LYS A 67 8.99 15.10 4.21
C LYS A 67 8.37 14.90 2.84
N LEU A 68 7.50 13.88 2.73
CA LEU A 68 6.81 13.49 1.49
C LEU A 68 6.06 14.66 0.83
N ILE A 69 5.47 15.56 1.62
CA ILE A 69 4.76 16.75 1.14
C ILE A 69 5.54 18.04 1.38
N GLY A 70 6.86 17.96 1.57
CA GLY A 70 7.78 19.08 1.71
C GLY A 70 7.31 20.14 2.71
N LYS A 71 7.37 21.43 2.33
CA LYS A 71 6.97 22.56 3.18
C LYS A 71 5.53 22.48 3.71
N TYR A 72 4.62 21.80 3.01
CA TYR A 72 3.25 21.62 3.47
C TYR A 72 3.11 20.75 4.71
N SER A 73 4.11 19.94 5.05
CA SER A 73 4.11 19.12 6.28
C SER A 73 3.99 19.95 7.56
N ASN A 74 4.43 21.21 7.51
CA ASN A 74 4.44 22.13 8.64
C ASN A 74 3.12 22.93 8.79
N LEU A 75 2.21 22.84 7.82
CA LEU A 75 0.94 23.53 7.90
C LEU A 75 0.11 23.02 9.09
N LYS A 76 -0.43 23.93 9.89
CA LYS A 76 -1.17 23.63 11.14
C LYS A 76 -2.27 22.58 10.96
N ILE A 77 -2.96 22.58 9.81
CA ILE A 77 -4.02 21.62 9.48
C ILE A 77 -3.46 20.23 9.12
N LEU A 78 -2.24 20.17 8.55
CA LEU A 78 -1.66 18.94 7.99
C LEU A 78 -0.66 18.25 8.92
N LYS A 79 0.06 18.99 9.79
CA LYS A 79 1.15 18.48 10.63
C LYS A 79 0.83 17.25 11.48
N ASN A 80 -0.45 17.08 11.85
CA ASN A 80 -0.92 15.94 12.64
C ASN A 80 -1.34 14.74 11.78
N ARG A 81 -1.31 14.85 10.44
CA ARG A 81 -1.66 13.78 9.51
C ARG A 81 -0.49 12.83 9.31
N ASN A 82 -0.80 11.56 9.07
CA ASN A 82 0.26 10.56 8.82
C ASN A 82 1.07 10.90 7.56
N TYR A 83 0.43 11.36 6.49
CA TYR A 83 1.13 11.73 5.26
C TYR A 83 2.09 12.92 5.42
N ALA A 84 1.85 13.82 6.38
CA ALA A 84 2.76 14.91 6.69
C ALA A 84 4.00 14.46 7.49
N LYS A 85 3.92 13.30 8.14
CA LYS A 85 5.02 12.72 8.93
C LYS A 85 5.94 11.83 8.11
N TYR A 86 5.48 11.37 6.94
CA TYR A 86 6.27 10.47 6.10
C TYR A 86 7.50 11.19 5.53
N SER A 87 8.63 10.48 5.50
CA SER A 87 9.84 10.94 4.81
C SER A 87 9.62 10.94 3.29
N PHE A 88 10.46 11.66 2.58
CA PHE A 88 10.40 11.73 1.11
C PHE A 88 10.50 10.34 0.46
N ASN A 89 11.36 9.46 0.98
CA ASN A 89 11.55 8.11 0.46
C ASN A 89 10.33 7.19 0.60
N GLU A 90 9.39 7.52 1.49
CA GLU A 90 8.12 6.79 1.61
C GLU A 90 7.27 6.79 0.33
N GLN A 91 7.54 7.71 -0.61
CA GLN A 91 6.86 7.75 -1.90
C GLN A 91 7.00 6.43 -2.68
N TYR A 92 8.17 5.81 -2.68
CA TYR A 92 8.43 4.57 -3.42
C TYR A 92 7.53 3.44 -2.94
N ARG A 93 7.47 3.26 -1.62
CA ARG A 93 6.59 2.28 -0.98
C ARG A 93 5.10 2.63 -1.17
N LEU A 94 4.75 3.90 -1.04
CA LEU A 94 3.36 4.34 -1.17
C LEU A 94 2.81 4.06 -2.57
N PHE A 95 3.52 4.44 -3.62
CA PHE A 95 3.10 4.20 -5.01
C PHE A 95 3.06 2.72 -5.34
N GLU A 96 4.04 1.94 -4.89
CA GLU A 96 4.03 0.49 -5.03
C GLU A 96 2.78 -0.12 -4.39
N ASN A 97 2.46 0.24 -3.13
CA ASN A 97 1.26 -0.24 -2.43
C ASN A 97 -0.05 0.19 -3.12
N ILE A 98 -0.14 1.42 -3.63
CA ILE A 98 -1.31 1.90 -4.36
C ILE A 98 -1.59 1.02 -5.57
N ILE A 99 -0.57 0.64 -6.34
CA ILE A 99 -0.71 -0.18 -7.54
C ILE A 99 -0.98 -1.64 -7.18
N SER A 100 -0.21 -2.20 -6.25
CA SER A 100 -0.35 -3.59 -5.80
C SER A 100 -1.70 -3.85 -5.14
N SER A 101 -2.27 -2.86 -4.42
CA SER A 101 -3.61 -2.96 -3.83
C SER A 101 -4.73 -3.14 -4.88
N ARG A 102 -4.47 -2.82 -6.15
CA ARG A 102 -5.40 -3.01 -7.29
C ARG A 102 -5.18 -4.32 -8.04
N ASN A 103 -4.23 -5.14 -7.60
CA ASN A 103 -3.84 -6.41 -8.24
C ASN A 103 -3.34 -6.27 -9.68
N ILE A 104 -2.80 -5.13 -10.06
CA ILE A 104 -2.28 -4.86 -11.42
C ILE A 104 -0.75 -4.84 -11.49
N ASN A 105 -0.07 -5.16 -10.40
CA ASN A 105 1.37 -5.36 -10.36
C ASN A 105 1.76 -6.66 -11.08
N GLN A 106 2.92 -6.65 -11.73
CA GLN A 106 3.52 -7.80 -12.42
C GLN A 106 4.79 -8.25 -11.68
N PRO A 107 5.24 -9.50 -11.89
CA PRO A 107 6.56 -9.93 -11.43
C PRO A 107 7.66 -8.99 -11.92
N ILE A 108 8.66 -8.72 -11.09
CA ILE A 108 9.75 -7.77 -11.42
C ILE A 108 10.65 -8.34 -12.52
N GLY A 109 11.00 -9.63 -12.46
CA GLY A 109 11.92 -10.28 -13.37
C GLY A 109 11.37 -10.50 -14.80
N LEU A 110 10.24 -9.93 -15.16
CA LEU A 110 9.74 -9.96 -16.54
C LEU A 110 10.54 -9.00 -17.41
N SER A 111 10.70 -9.38 -18.71
CA SER A 111 11.30 -8.48 -19.70
C SER A 111 10.47 -7.19 -19.85
N LEU A 112 11.14 -6.09 -20.18
CA LEU A 112 10.54 -4.78 -20.39
C LEU A 112 9.31 -4.83 -21.31
N ASP A 113 9.44 -5.61 -22.41
CA ASP A 113 8.38 -5.76 -23.41
C ASP A 113 7.11 -6.45 -22.88
N SER A 114 7.22 -7.20 -21.79
CA SER A 114 6.11 -7.92 -21.15
C SER A 114 5.43 -7.09 -20.06
N LEU A 115 6.01 -5.97 -19.67
CA LEU A 115 5.48 -5.11 -18.62
C LEU A 115 4.46 -4.10 -19.18
N THR A 116 3.43 -3.81 -18.39
CA THR A 116 2.59 -2.63 -18.65
C THR A 116 3.35 -1.36 -18.30
N ARG A 117 3.01 -0.22 -18.90
CA ARG A 117 3.69 1.06 -18.65
C ARG A 117 3.76 1.43 -17.17
N ILE A 118 2.74 1.13 -16.38
CA ILE A 118 2.73 1.41 -14.94
C ILE A 118 3.70 0.50 -14.18
N ASN A 119 3.83 -0.75 -14.61
CA ASN A 119 4.79 -1.69 -14.03
C ASN A 119 6.22 -1.34 -14.43
N GLN A 120 6.46 -0.89 -15.66
CA GLN A 120 7.77 -0.41 -16.09
C GLN A 120 8.23 0.79 -15.25
N LYS A 121 7.37 1.80 -15.08
CA LYS A 121 7.77 3.08 -14.50
C LYS A 121 7.67 3.17 -12.97
N ILE A 122 6.89 2.30 -12.34
CA ILE A 122 6.63 2.37 -10.90
C ILE A 122 6.96 1.06 -10.20
N ILE A 123 6.26 -0.04 -10.56
CA ILE A 123 6.39 -1.27 -9.76
C ILE A 123 7.79 -1.86 -9.87
N ASN A 124 8.30 -2.02 -11.09
CA ASN A 124 9.59 -2.63 -11.32
C ASN A 124 10.72 -1.84 -10.63
N PRO A 125 10.91 -0.52 -10.89
CA PRO A 125 11.95 0.25 -10.22
C PRO A 125 11.77 0.32 -8.70
N TYR A 126 10.58 0.68 -8.23
CA TYR A 126 10.35 0.99 -6.81
C TYR A 126 10.43 -0.25 -5.94
N LYS A 127 9.76 -1.32 -6.34
CA LYS A 127 9.80 -2.58 -5.59
C LYS A 127 11.21 -3.19 -5.57
N THR A 128 11.95 -3.08 -6.68
CA THR A 128 13.34 -3.55 -6.72
C THR A 128 14.24 -2.70 -5.83
N GLY A 129 14.16 -1.38 -5.91
CA GLY A 129 14.94 -0.48 -5.05
C GLY A 129 14.66 -0.70 -3.56
N LEU A 130 13.37 -0.85 -3.18
CA LEU A 130 12.97 -1.22 -1.81
C LEU A 130 13.52 -2.59 -1.41
N GLY A 131 13.55 -3.56 -2.34
CA GLY A 131 14.13 -4.88 -2.11
C GLY A 131 15.64 -4.82 -1.88
N ILE A 132 16.38 -4.04 -2.67
CA ILE A 132 17.83 -3.83 -2.46
C ILE A 132 18.05 -3.13 -1.11
N LYS A 133 17.23 -2.16 -0.75
CA LYS A 133 17.30 -1.52 0.57
C LYS A 133 17.00 -2.51 1.72
N MET A 134 16.07 -3.44 1.51
CA MET A 134 15.84 -4.55 2.46
C MET A 134 17.09 -5.44 2.58
N LEU A 135 17.73 -5.81 1.48
CA LEU A 135 18.98 -6.57 1.51
C LEU A 135 20.08 -5.82 2.26
N SER A 136 20.21 -4.51 2.08
CA SER A 136 21.20 -3.70 2.80
C SER A 136 21.00 -3.67 4.32
N GLN A 137 19.77 -3.88 4.78
CA GLN A 137 19.48 -4.02 6.22
C GLN A 137 19.74 -5.42 6.75
N ILE A 138 19.63 -6.44 5.90
CA ILE A 138 19.91 -7.85 6.28
C ILE A 138 21.40 -8.13 6.31
N LEU A 139 22.13 -7.62 5.30
CA LEU A 139 23.55 -7.94 5.05
C LEU A 139 24.54 -6.93 5.63
N ASN A 140 24.16 -5.72 5.80
CA ASN A 140 24.93 -4.51 5.93
C ASN A 140 25.03 -3.72 4.61
N LYS A 141 24.93 -2.40 4.72
CA LYS A 141 24.97 -1.45 3.61
C LYS A 141 26.27 -1.58 2.79
N GLU A 142 27.41 -1.73 3.45
CA GLU A 142 28.73 -1.80 2.82
C GLU A 142 28.85 -2.99 1.85
N ILE A 143 28.30 -4.15 2.20
CA ILE A 143 28.31 -5.34 1.32
C ILE A 143 27.51 -5.06 0.05
N ILE A 144 26.34 -4.42 0.16
CA ILE A 144 25.52 -4.09 -1.00
C ILE A 144 26.19 -3.05 -1.88
N ASP A 145 26.74 -1.98 -1.29
CA ASP A 145 27.44 -0.92 -2.02
C ASP A 145 28.67 -1.45 -2.76
N ASN A 146 29.45 -2.33 -2.13
CA ASN A 146 30.59 -2.99 -2.76
C ASN A 146 30.15 -3.95 -3.87
N SER A 147 29.03 -4.66 -3.67
CA SER A 147 28.47 -5.54 -4.71
C SER A 147 28.00 -4.75 -5.92
N ILE A 148 27.37 -3.60 -5.72
CA ILE A 148 26.98 -2.69 -6.81
C ILE A 148 28.22 -2.20 -7.56
N LYS A 149 29.26 -1.74 -6.86
CA LYS A 149 30.51 -1.29 -7.49
C LYS A 149 31.20 -2.42 -8.30
N GLU A 150 31.28 -3.62 -7.73
CA GLU A 150 31.87 -4.78 -8.42
C GLU A 150 31.04 -5.19 -9.64
N TYR A 151 29.70 -5.20 -9.52
CA TYR A 151 28.78 -5.50 -10.61
C TYR A 151 28.99 -4.57 -11.81
N PHE A 152 29.09 -3.25 -11.59
CA PHE A 152 29.35 -2.29 -12.65
C PHE A 152 30.76 -2.42 -13.24
N LYS A 153 31.77 -2.62 -12.40
CA LYS A 153 33.16 -2.81 -12.84
C LYS A 153 33.30 -4.03 -13.73
N LYS A 154 32.62 -5.13 -13.40
CA LYS A 154 32.71 -6.40 -14.16
C LYS A 154 31.83 -6.42 -15.40
N ASN A 155 30.76 -5.70 -15.44
CA ASN A 155 29.85 -5.62 -16.57
C ASN A 155 30.08 -4.39 -17.45
N ASN A 156 31.25 -3.73 -17.35
CA ASN A 156 31.60 -2.62 -18.21
C ASN A 156 31.70 -3.07 -19.68
N LEU A 157 31.57 -2.13 -20.62
CA LEU A 157 31.55 -2.37 -22.07
C LEU A 157 32.78 -3.12 -22.63
N LYS A 158 33.84 -3.24 -21.84
CA LYS A 158 35.07 -3.92 -22.21
C LYS A 158 35.11 -5.40 -21.82
N ASN A 159 34.19 -5.88 -21.01
CA ASN A 159 34.16 -7.25 -20.52
C ASN A 159 33.26 -8.15 -21.37
N ASN A 160 33.80 -9.29 -21.78
CA ASN A 160 33.10 -10.28 -22.59
C ASN A 160 32.32 -11.34 -21.77
N THR A 161 32.49 -11.35 -20.44
CA THR A 161 31.82 -12.30 -19.53
C THR A 161 31.02 -11.57 -18.49
N PRO A 162 29.75 -11.17 -18.82
CA PRO A 162 28.89 -10.48 -17.87
C PRO A 162 28.56 -11.40 -16.70
N ILE A 163 28.56 -10.83 -15.51
CA ILE A 163 28.09 -11.48 -14.29
C ILE A 163 26.74 -10.93 -13.88
N THR A 164 25.93 -11.74 -13.21
CA THR A 164 24.64 -11.30 -12.67
C THR A 164 24.82 -10.53 -11.36
N PHE A 165 23.85 -9.68 -11.04
CA PHE A 165 23.81 -9.00 -9.75
C PHE A 165 23.70 -10.00 -8.58
N GLN A 166 22.98 -11.12 -8.81
CA GLN A 166 22.90 -12.23 -7.85
C GLN A 166 24.27 -12.80 -7.53
N GLU A 167 25.03 -13.20 -8.53
CA GLU A 167 26.37 -13.79 -8.35
C GLU A 167 27.30 -12.85 -7.58
N THR A 168 27.20 -11.54 -7.84
CA THR A 168 28.02 -10.55 -7.15
C THR A 168 27.67 -10.42 -5.68
N ILE A 169 26.36 -10.37 -5.34
CA ILE A 169 25.92 -10.30 -3.94
C ILE A 169 26.27 -11.60 -3.20
N GLU A 170 25.97 -12.76 -3.80
CA GLU A 170 26.22 -14.07 -3.17
C GLU A 170 27.72 -14.30 -2.91
N LYS A 171 28.58 -13.86 -3.83
CA LYS A 171 30.02 -13.88 -3.64
C LYS A 171 30.49 -13.01 -2.47
N ASN A 172 30.02 -11.76 -2.40
CA ASN A 172 30.48 -10.79 -1.40
C ASN A 172 29.89 -11.03 -0.01
N SER A 173 28.76 -11.75 0.08
CA SER A 173 28.09 -12.08 1.36
C SER A 173 28.34 -13.51 1.82
N SER A 174 28.90 -14.38 0.98
CA SER A 174 29.04 -15.84 1.22
C SER A 174 27.71 -16.52 1.60
N THR A 175 26.59 -15.97 1.13
CA THR A 175 25.24 -16.45 1.47
C THR A 175 24.38 -16.49 0.20
N SER A 176 23.53 -17.52 0.07
CA SER A 176 22.59 -17.61 -1.06
C SER A 176 21.32 -16.81 -0.83
N PHE A 177 20.91 -16.05 -1.83
CA PHE A 177 19.71 -15.21 -1.86
C PHE A 177 18.64 -15.71 -2.83
N GLY A 178 18.55 -17.02 -3.01
CA GLY A 178 17.54 -17.64 -3.88
C GLY A 178 16.11 -17.17 -3.58
N TRP A 179 15.77 -16.89 -2.31
CA TRP A 179 14.48 -16.33 -1.93
C TRP A 179 14.22 -14.94 -2.54
N PHE A 180 15.28 -14.10 -2.66
CA PHE A 180 15.14 -12.77 -3.23
C PHE A 180 15.00 -12.87 -4.76
N PHE A 181 15.92 -13.54 -5.42
CA PHE A 181 15.97 -13.61 -6.87
C PHE A 181 14.89 -14.50 -7.49
N ASN A 182 14.43 -15.56 -6.81
CA ASN A 182 13.44 -16.49 -7.34
C ASN A 182 12.01 -16.22 -6.81
N ASP A 183 11.85 -15.81 -5.55
CA ASP A 183 10.53 -15.61 -4.98
C ASP A 183 10.12 -14.14 -5.00
N PHE A 184 10.97 -13.24 -4.48
CA PHE A 184 10.62 -11.82 -4.39
C PHE A 184 10.54 -11.15 -5.77
N LEU A 185 11.50 -11.42 -6.67
CA LEU A 185 11.55 -10.83 -8.01
C LEU A 185 10.63 -11.53 -9.01
N LYS A 186 10.69 -12.86 -9.10
CA LYS A 186 10.04 -13.63 -10.17
C LYS A 186 8.58 -13.96 -9.90
N ARG A 187 8.12 -13.88 -8.65
CA ARG A 187 6.74 -14.24 -8.30
C ARG A 187 5.91 -13.04 -7.91
N LYS A 188 4.68 -13.03 -8.40
CA LYS A 188 3.62 -12.20 -7.87
C LYS A 188 2.86 -13.04 -6.83
N SER A 189 3.09 -12.78 -5.56
CA SER A 189 2.33 -13.44 -4.49
C SER A 189 1.71 -12.41 -3.57
N PHE A 190 0.50 -12.68 -3.12
CA PHE A 190 -0.09 -11.92 -2.04
C PHE A 190 0.57 -12.31 -0.73
N LYS A 191 0.89 -11.31 0.08
CA LYS A 191 1.36 -11.50 1.44
C LYS A 191 0.36 -10.82 2.38
N ASP A 192 0.13 -11.43 3.51
CA ASP A 192 -0.62 -10.85 4.62
C ASP A 192 -0.16 -11.56 5.89
N PHE A 193 0.79 -10.95 6.57
CA PHE A 193 1.32 -11.48 7.80
C PHE A 193 0.45 -11.04 8.97
N THR A 194 0.34 -11.88 9.98
CA THR A 194 -0.37 -11.54 11.21
C THR A 194 0.43 -11.99 12.42
N ILE A 195 0.47 -11.16 13.43
CA ILE A 195 1.09 -11.50 14.70
C ILE A 195 0.07 -11.39 15.83
N ARG A 196 0.00 -12.40 16.69
CA ARG A 196 -0.92 -12.46 17.81
C ARG A 196 -0.24 -13.00 19.06
N LYS A 197 -0.47 -12.37 20.20
CA LYS A 197 -0.09 -12.94 21.50
C LYS A 197 -0.92 -14.21 21.73
N ILE A 198 -0.27 -15.30 22.13
CA ILE A 198 -0.91 -16.58 22.45
C ILE A 198 -1.11 -16.66 23.97
N ASN A 199 0.00 -16.63 24.71
CA ASN A 199 0.04 -16.75 26.16
C ASN A 199 1.25 -16.03 26.75
N GLU A 200 1.35 -16.09 28.05
CA GLU A 200 2.51 -15.60 28.82
C GLU A 200 2.80 -16.62 29.93
N SER A 201 4.03 -17.06 30.03
CA SER A 201 4.50 -18.03 31.03
C SER A 201 5.98 -17.82 31.31
N ASN A 202 6.42 -18.01 32.55
CA ASN A 202 7.83 -17.96 32.95
C ASN A 202 8.58 -16.69 32.51
N LYS A 203 7.94 -15.52 32.65
CA LYS A 203 8.45 -14.21 32.20
C LYS A 203 8.62 -14.08 30.67
N LEU A 204 8.14 -15.03 29.88
CA LEU A 204 8.15 -15.00 28.43
C LEU A 204 6.74 -14.81 27.89
N THR A 205 6.61 -13.94 26.89
CA THR A 205 5.40 -13.78 26.09
C THR A 205 5.58 -14.49 24.76
N TYR A 206 4.61 -15.34 24.43
CA TYR A 206 4.60 -16.14 23.20
C TYR A 206 3.69 -15.50 22.17
N PHE A 207 4.23 -15.37 20.96
CA PHE A 207 3.51 -14.81 19.81
C PHE A 207 3.45 -15.81 18.68
N LYS A 208 2.29 -15.90 18.03
CA LYS A 208 2.11 -16.65 16.78
C LYS A 208 2.24 -15.68 15.60
N LEU A 209 3.22 -15.91 14.76
CA LEU A 209 3.40 -15.25 13.46
C LEU A 209 2.86 -16.17 12.38
N SER A 210 1.96 -15.69 11.53
CA SER A 210 1.31 -16.45 10.47
C SER A 210 1.31 -15.71 9.16
N ASN A 211 1.28 -16.45 8.03
CA ASN A 211 1.00 -15.90 6.70
C ASN A 211 -0.35 -16.40 6.20
N TYR A 212 -1.31 -15.51 6.05
CA TYR A 212 -2.69 -15.84 5.68
C TYR A 212 -2.81 -16.53 4.30
N TYR A 213 -1.99 -16.16 3.33
CA TYR A 213 -2.10 -16.67 1.95
C TYR A 213 -1.33 -17.98 1.70
N ASN A 214 -0.80 -18.61 2.73
CA ASN A 214 -0.08 -19.90 2.61
C ASN A 214 0.91 -19.95 1.43
N SER A 215 1.44 -18.82 1.02
CA SER A 215 2.48 -18.79 0.00
C SER A 215 3.80 -19.21 0.65
N LYS A 216 4.33 -20.37 0.28
CA LYS A 216 5.69 -20.74 0.65
C LYS A 216 6.62 -19.65 0.15
N SER A 217 7.14 -18.86 1.04
CA SER A 217 8.10 -17.82 0.76
C SER A 217 9.17 -17.87 1.82
N ASN A 218 10.39 -18.12 1.38
CA ASN A 218 11.56 -18.06 2.25
C ASN A 218 12.06 -16.62 2.47
N SER A 219 11.25 -15.61 2.13
CA SER A 219 11.62 -14.22 2.34
C SER A 219 11.68 -13.91 3.83
N PRO A 220 12.78 -13.35 4.34
CA PRO A 220 12.88 -12.89 5.71
C PRO A 220 11.83 -11.79 5.99
N ILE A 221 11.25 -11.83 7.18
CA ILE A 221 10.27 -10.85 7.66
C ILE A 221 10.93 -10.09 8.81
N GLN A 222 10.95 -8.77 8.72
CA GLN A 222 11.44 -7.92 9.79
C GLN A 222 10.49 -7.97 10.98
N LEU A 223 11.05 -8.16 12.18
CA LEU A 223 10.40 -8.02 13.47
C LEU A 223 11.02 -6.86 14.22
N SER A 224 10.20 -5.89 14.61
CA SER A 224 10.64 -4.76 15.42
C SER A 224 10.03 -4.86 16.82
N LEU A 225 10.85 -4.91 17.84
CA LEU A 225 10.47 -4.91 19.25
C LEU A 225 10.57 -3.49 19.79
N LEU A 226 9.44 -2.96 20.28
CA LEU A 226 9.32 -1.54 20.63
C LEU A 226 9.05 -1.35 22.13
N LYS A 227 9.66 -0.31 22.70
CA LYS A 227 9.34 0.25 24.00
C LYS A 227 9.26 1.76 23.89
N ASP A 228 8.28 2.38 24.54
CA ASP A 228 8.03 3.83 24.50
C ASP A 228 8.03 4.40 23.08
N ASN A 229 7.43 3.68 22.13
CA ASN A 229 7.38 3.97 20.68
C ASN A 229 8.74 3.98 19.95
N LYS A 230 9.84 3.59 20.60
CA LYS A 230 11.16 3.44 19.99
C LYS A 230 11.45 1.97 19.72
N VAL A 231 12.13 1.69 18.63
CA VAL A 231 12.60 0.35 18.30
C VAL A 231 13.85 0.09 19.15
N LEU A 232 13.79 -0.95 20.00
CA LEU A 232 14.93 -1.38 20.81
C LEU A 232 15.69 -2.54 20.17
N LYS A 233 14.98 -3.41 19.43
CA LYS A 233 15.58 -4.57 18.78
C LYS A 233 14.87 -4.85 17.46
N GLU A 234 15.66 -5.24 16.46
CA GLU A 234 15.16 -5.75 15.18
C GLU A 234 15.72 -7.15 14.94
N ASP A 235 14.84 -8.06 14.56
CA ASP A 235 15.17 -9.43 14.19
C ASP A 235 14.61 -9.71 12.78
N TRP A 236 15.22 -10.67 12.07
CA TRP A 236 14.72 -11.18 10.79
C TRP A 236 14.34 -12.65 10.93
N VAL A 237 13.10 -12.98 10.60
CA VAL A 237 12.55 -14.33 10.72
C VAL A 237 12.10 -14.86 9.38
N ILE A 238 12.49 -16.09 9.05
CA ILE A 238 12.00 -16.82 7.87
C ILE A 238 10.89 -17.75 8.32
N LEU A 239 9.70 -17.61 7.73
CA LEU A 239 8.61 -18.55 7.93
C LEU A 239 8.88 -19.83 7.14
N LYS A 240 9.27 -20.89 7.82
CA LYS A 240 9.44 -22.23 7.21
C LYS A 240 8.11 -22.91 6.96
N GLU A 241 7.12 -22.65 7.80
CA GLU A 241 5.75 -23.16 7.76
C GLU A 241 4.73 -22.02 7.73
N MET A 242 3.44 -22.36 7.70
CA MET A 242 2.37 -21.35 7.75
C MET A 242 2.41 -20.50 9.01
N ASP A 243 2.84 -21.11 10.11
CA ASP A 243 2.86 -20.52 11.44
C ASP A 243 4.22 -20.72 12.11
N THR A 244 4.67 -19.71 12.83
CA THR A 244 5.89 -19.79 13.66
C THR A 244 5.57 -19.22 15.03
N ILE A 245 6.00 -19.89 16.10
CA ILE A 245 5.90 -19.39 17.48
C ILE A 245 7.20 -18.71 17.85
N LEU A 246 7.08 -17.50 18.36
CA LEU A 246 8.18 -16.65 18.81
C LEU A 246 8.00 -16.36 20.31
N SER A 247 9.09 -16.29 21.06
CA SER A 247 9.05 -15.95 22.48
C SER A 247 10.03 -14.82 22.82
N TYR A 248 9.58 -13.88 23.62
CA TYR A 248 10.35 -12.73 24.08
C TYR A 248 10.04 -12.43 25.53
N GLU A 249 10.98 -11.80 26.24
CA GLU A 249 10.80 -11.40 27.64
C GLU A 249 9.65 -10.40 27.81
N SER A 250 8.72 -10.70 28.72
CA SER A 250 7.45 -9.99 28.88
C SER A 250 7.57 -8.53 29.29
N ASN A 251 8.62 -8.15 30.02
CA ASN A 251 8.74 -6.82 30.63
C ASN A 251 9.68 -5.87 29.88
N LEU A 252 10.38 -6.36 28.85
CA LEU A 252 11.34 -5.54 28.11
C LEU A 252 10.68 -4.66 27.05
N TYR A 253 9.53 -5.08 26.51
CA TYR A 253 8.91 -4.44 25.36
C TYR A 253 7.41 -4.18 25.58
N ASP A 254 6.88 -3.17 24.88
CA ASP A 254 5.45 -2.86 24.87
C ASP A 254 4.75 -3.51 23.66
N PHE A 255 5.41 -3.49 22.49
CA PHE A 255 4.87 -3.98 21.23
C PHE A 255 5.89 -4.79 20.45
N ILE A 256 5.37 -5.72 19.64
CA ILE A 256 6.05 -6.35 18.51
C ILE A 256 5.32 -5.99 17.23
N GLU A 257 6.04 -5.45 16.25
CA GLU A 257 5.51 -5.07 14.94
C GLU A 257 6.29 -5.80 13.85
N ILE A 258 5.58 -6.51 12.97
CA ILE A 258 6.17 -7.18 11.82
C ILE A 258 6.15 -6.26 10.61
N ASN A 259 7.20 -6.39 9.77
CA ASN A 259 7.35 -5.62 8.54
C ASN A 259 7.09 -4.12 8.73
N LYS A 260 7.61 -3.55 9.81
CA LYS A 260 7.41 -2.16 10.21
C LYS A 260 7.83 -1.20 9.10
N ASN A 261 8.98 -1.44 8.48
CA ASN A 261 9.50 -0.65 7.38
C ASN A 261 8.80 -0.94 6.04
N LYS A 262 7.87 -1.94 6.04
CA LYS A 262 7.02 -2.29 4.89
C LYS A 262 7.80 -2.61 3.61
N TYR A 263 8.95 -3.28 3.76
CA TYR A 263 9.74 -3.78 2.64
C TYR A 263 8.99 -4.81 1.81
N ILE A 264 8.12 -5.58 2.46
CA ILE A 264 7.24 -6.55 1.82
C ILE A 264 5.85 -5.96 1.72
N THR A 265 5.30 -5.92 0.50
CA THR A 265 3.94 -5.43 0.27
C THR A 265 2.92 -6.42 0.78
N GLU A 266 2.05 -5.95 1.66
CA GLU A 266 0.97 -6.73 2.27
C GLU A 266 -0.40 -6.16 1.94
N ARG A 267 -1.41 -7.03 1.99
CA ARG A 267 -2.79 -6.61 1.81
C ARG A 267 -3.36 -5.88 3.02
N ASN A 268 -2.88 -6.22 4.19
CA ASN A 268 -3.37 -5.64 5.43
C ASN A 268 -2.24 -5.48 6.44
N TYR A 269 -1.84 -4.25 6.72
CA TYR A 269 -0.82 -3.95 7.74
C TYR A 269 -1.41 -3.75 9.15
N LYS A 270 -2.74 -3.82 9.32
CA LYS A 270 -3.37 -3.57 10.64
C LYS A 270 -3.19 -4.72 11.63
N ASN A 271 -2.92 -5.91 11.13
CA ASN A 271 -2.67 -7.14 11.87
C ASN A 271 -1.18 -7.39 12.18
N ASN A 272 -0.30 -6.45 11.79
CA ASN A 272 1.15 -6.53 11.97
C ASN A 272 1.62 -6.13 13.37
N LEU A 273 0.74 -5.67 14.25
CA LEU A 273 1.09 -5.20 15.59
C LEU A 273 0.41 -6.05 16.65
N ALA A 274 1.23 -6.63 17.55
CA ALA A 274 0.77 -7.22 18.78
C ALA A 274 1.42 -6.52 20.00
N SER A 275 0.76 -6.60 21.15
CA SER A 275 1.25 -5.99 22.39
C SER A 275 1.62 -7.07 23.41
N PHE A 276 2.62 -6.78 24.22
CA PHE A 276 3.00 -7.61 25.35
C PHE A 276 1.97 -7.52 26.49
N LYS A 277 1.44 -6.31 26.74
CA LYS A 277 0.41 -6.03 27.74
C LYS A 277 -0.97 -5.90 27.06
N LYS A 278 -2.05 -5.92 27.84
CA LYS A 278 -3.39 -5.67 27.32
C LYS A 278 -3.47 -4.27 26.69
N TYR A 279 -3.70 -4.21 25.40
CA TYR A 279 -3.77 -2.96 24.63
C TYR A 279 -5.04 -2.89 23.79
N LYS A 280 -5.79 -1.81 23.92
CA LYS A 280 -6.94 -1.49 23.09
C LYS A 280 -6.56 -0.34 22.17
N LYS A 281 -6.47 -0.64 20.83
CA LYS A 281 -6.16 0.40 19.85
C LYS A 281 -7.13 1.58 19.98
N PRO A 282 -6.64 2.80 20.25
CA PRO A 282 -7.51 3.98 20.40
C PRO A 282 -8.25 4.29 19.10
N PHE A 283 -9.49 4.78 19.25
CA PHE A 283 -10.32 5.22 18.13
C PHE A 283 -10.02 6.68 17.81
N LYS A 284 -9.84 7.02 16.53
CA LYS A 284 -9.60 8.38 16.06
C LYS A 284 -10.55 8.74 14.94
N LEU A 285 -11.32 9.81 15.16
CA LEU A 285 -12.06 10.51 14.10
C LEU A 285 -11.10 11.46 13.38
N ILE A 286 -11.06 11.38 12.05
CA ILE A 286 -10.13 12.13 11.23
C ILE A 286 -10.93 12.87 10.15
N LEU A 287 -10.85 14.20 10.16
CA LEU A 287 -11.45 15.05 9.13
C LEU A 287 -10.76 14.79 7.78
N PHE A 288 -11.53 14.59 6.72
CA PHE A 288 -11.08 14.15 5.39
C PHE A 288 -10.42 12.76 5.43
N ASN A 289 -9.36 12.55 4.67
CA ASN A 289 -8.65 11.28 4.57
C ASN A 289 -7.22 11.39 5.11
N ASP A 290 -6.66 10.24 5.48
CA ASP A 290 -5.27 10.11 5.90
C ASP A 290 -4.74 8.72 5.53
N PHE A 291 -3.43 8.50 5.65
CA PHE A 291 -2.85 7.17 5.50
C PHE A 291 -3.14 6.30 6.72
N ASN A 292 -3.17 4.98 6.48
CA ASN A 292 -3.41 4.02 7.54
C ASN A 292 -2.33 4.10 8.62
N ASN A 293 -2.78 4.02 9.87
CA ASN A 293 -1.93 3.90 11.04
C ASN A 293 -2.19 2.54 11.71
N THR A 294 -1.13 1.80 12.01
CA THR A 294 -1.20 0.47 12.62
C THR A 294 -1.65 0.53 14.09
N TYR A 295 -1.36 1.65 14.77
CA TYR A 295 -1.62 1.84 16.20
C TYR A 295 -3.02 2.34 16.54
N ASN A 296 -3.81 2.79 15.55
CA ASN A 296 -5.12 3.39 15.78
C ASN A 296 -6.22 2.75 14.92
N LYS A 297 -7.45 2.74 15.43
CA LYS A 297 -8.64 2.54 14.62
C LYS A 297 -9.08 3.89 14.07
N GLN A 298 -9.05 4.06 12.76
CA GLN A 298 -9.34 5.33 12.09
C GLN A 298 -10.70 5.29 11.40
N LEU A 299 -11.52 6.32 11.64
CA LEU A 299 -12.74 6.63 10.91
C LEU A 299 -12.58 8.02 10.29
N TYR A 300 -12.74 8.10 8.98
CA TYR A 300 -12.68 9.36 8.26
C TYR A 300 -14.05 9.97 8.16
N TYR A 301 -14.15 11.29 8.35
CA TYR A 301 -15.38 12.03 8.20
C TYR A 301 -15.21 13.29 7.37
N ILE A 302 -16.26 13.66 6.62
CA ILE A 302 -16.31 14.86 5.82
C ILE A 302 -17.67 15.51 6.07
N PRO A 303 -17.72 16.74 6.61
CA PRO A 303 -18.98 17.48 6.75
C PRO A 303 -19.62 17.69 5.38
N LEU A 304 -20.91 17.59 5.32
CA LEU A 304 -21.72 17.81 4.12
C LEU A 304 -22.85 18.77 4.41
N LEU A 305 -23.25 19.49 3.39
CA LEU A 305 -24.46 20.31 3.40
C LEU A 305 -25.21 20.02 2.10
N GLY A 306 -26.45 19.60 2.22
CA GLY A 306 -27.36 19.35 1.12
C GLY A 306 -28.59 20.26 1.19
N TYR A 307 -29.30 20.34 0.07
CA TYR A 307 -30.58 20.99 -0.01
C TYR A 307 -31.46 20.31 -1.04
N ASN A 308 -32.73 20.09 -0.71
CA ASN A 308 -33.75 19.80 -1.70
C ASN A 308 -35.09 20.48 -1.26
N LEU A 309 -36.08 20.54 -2.17
CA LEU A 309 -37.31 21.24 -1.97
C LEU A 309 -38.15 20.70 -0.77
N TYR A 310 -38.15 19.40 -0.59
CA TYR A 310 -38.99 18.70 0.39
C TYR A 310 -38.31 18.57 1.76
N ASP A 311 -37.02 18.36 1.78
CA ASP A 311 -36.21 18.18 2.99
C ASP A 311 -35.66 19.50 3.57
N GLY A 312 -35.64 20.56 2.74
CA GLY A 312 -35.01 21.83 3.09
C GLY A 312 -33.48 21.71 3.18
N LEU A 313 -32.91 22.43 4.14
CA LEU A 313 -31.46 22.35 4.41
C LEU A 313 -31.16 21.03 5.13
N MET A 314 -30.13 20.33 4.64
CA MET A 314 -29.73 19.02 5.16
C MET A 314 -28.29 19.03 5.61
N PRO A 315 -27.94 19.41 6.84
CA PRO A 315 -26.64 19.14 7.39
C PRO A 315 -26.41 17.64 7.47
N GLY A 316 -25.20 17.22 7.12
CA GLY A 316 -24.85 15.81 7.08
C GLY A 316 -23.36 15.56 7.24
N ILE A 317 -22.99 14.30 7.18
CA ILE A 317 -21.61 13.86 7.31
C ILE A 317 -21.35 12.64 6.43
N THR A 318 -20.20 12.60 5.74
CA THR A 318 -19.71 11.35 5.15
C THR A 318 -18.85 10.63 6.19
N LEU A 319 -19.16 9.37 6.45
CA LEU A 319 -18.32 8.44 7.21
C LEU A 319 -17.73 7.41 6.25
N THR A 320 -16.40 7.23 6.25
CA THR A 320 -15.74 6.34 5.30
C THR A 320 -14.42 5.74 5.84
N ASN A 321 -14.05 4.60 5.29
CA ASN A 321 -12.70 4.03 5.46
C ASN A 321 -11.87 4.05 4.17
N ILE A 322 -12.34 4.72 3.13
CA ILE A 322 -11.70 4.76 1.81
C ILE A 322 -10.43 5.61 1.89
N THR A 323 -9.32 5.05 1.38
CA THR A 323 -8.01 5.71 1.29
C THR A 323 -7.42 5.49 -0.11
N LEU A 324 -6.26 6.09 -0.40
CA LEU A 324 -5.54 5.87 -1.66
C LEU A 324 -5.16 4.40 -1.87
N ILE A 325 -4.76 3.72 -0.82
CA ILE A 325 -4.49 2.27 -0.84
C ILE A 325 -5.84 1.55 -0.74
N LYS A 326 -6.15 0.75 -1.75
CA LYS A 326 -7.44 0.06 -1.84
C LYS A 326 -7.52 -1.07 -0.81
N LYS A 327 -8.58 -1.06 -0.01
CA LYS A 327 -8.86 -2.10 0.99
C LYS A 327 -9.83 -3.13 0.42
N PRO A 328 -9.75 -4.40 0.84
CA PRO A 328 -10.75 -5.40 0.46
C PRO A 328 -12.17 -4.97 0.81
N PHE A 329 -12.40 -4.52 2.03
CA PHE A 329 -13.68 -3.95 2.47
C PHE A 329 -13.61 -2.44 2.55
N SER A 330 -14.57 -1.77 1.91
CA SER A 330 -14.73 -0.32 1.94
C SER A 330 -16.19 0.07 2.14
N TYR A 331 -16.39 1.15 2.86
CA TYR A 331 -17.72 1.72 3.07
C TYR A 331 -17.71 3.23 2.94
N LYS A 332 -18.87 3.78 2.58
CA LYS A 332 -19.17 5.20 2.56
C LYS A 332 -20.63 5.38 2.97
N ILE A 333 -20.85 5.99 4.11
CA ILE A 333 -22.18 6.25 4.70
C ILE A 333 -22.35 7.75 4.80
N LYS A 334 -23.50 8.26 4.34
CA LYS A 334 -23.81 9.68 4.31
C LYS A 334 -25.17 9.93 4.99
N PRO A 335 -25.25 9.97 6.32
CA PRO A 335 -26.43 10.45 7.00
C PRO A 335 -26.60 11.96 6.82
N PHE A 336 -27.83 12.38 6.60
CA PHE A 336 -28.30 13.76 6.57
C PHE A 336 -29.46 13.92 7.49
N TYR A 337 -29.63 15.11 8.07
CA TYR A 337 -30.81 15.50 8.83
C TYR A 337 -31.65 16.47 8.02
N SER A 338 -32.91 16.13 7.74
CA SER A 338 -33.87 16.99 7.05
C SER A 338 -34.38 18.05 8.00
N SER A 339 -34.15 19.34 7.69
CA SER A 339 -34.65 20.43 8.54
C SER A 339 -36.18 20.61 8.49
N LYS A 340 -36.81 20.31 7.36
CA LYS A 340 -38.26 20.39 7.18
C LYS A 340 -38.97 19.17 7.75
N GLN A 341 -38.53 17.95 7.41
CA GLN A 341 -39.18 16.71 7.78
C GLN A 341 -38.76 16.19 9.16
N LYS A 342 -37.70 16.79 9.77
CA LYS A 342 -37.15 16.42 11.10
C LYS A 342 -36.77 14.94 11.21
N THR A 343 -36.35 14.33 10.10
CA THR A 343 -35.98 12.91 9.99
C THR A 343 -34.57 12.74 9.51
N ILE A 344 -34.01 11.55 9.76
CA ILE A 344 -32.67 11.16 9.22
C ILE A 344 -32.87 10.43 7.90
N LEU A 345 -32.15 10.86 6.90
CA LEU A 345 -32.12 10.27 5.56
C LEU A 345 -30.69 10.19 5.07
N GLY A 346 -30.46 9.63 3.88
CA GLY A 346 -29.12 9.59 3.34
C GLY A 346 -28.84 8.40 2.45
N SER A 347 -27.55 8.04 2.34
CA SER A 347 -27.13 6.93 1.51
C SER A 347 -25.98 6.14 2.14
N MET A 348 -25.90 4.85 1.78
CA MET A 348 -24.80 3.99 2.15
C MET A 348 -24.29 3.20 0.94
N ASN A 349 -22.99 2.98 0.91
CA ASN A 349 -22.33 2.10 -0.04
C ASN A 349 -21.36 1.20 0.73
N LEU A 350 -21.56 -0.10 0.65
CA LEU A 350 -20.69 -1.12 1.21
C LEU A 350 -20.11 -1.93 0.06
N LYS A 351 -18.80 -2.15 0.06
CA LYS A 351 -18.13 -2.89 -1.00
C LYS A 351 -17.06 -3.81 -0.44
N TYR A 352 -17.10 -5.07 -0.84
CA TYR A 352 -16.04 -6.03 -0.61
C TYR A 352 -15.51 -6.52 -1.95
N THR A 353 -14.17 -6.45 -2.16
CA THR A 353 -13.52 -6.91 -3.40
C THR A 353 -12.53 -8.02 -3.05
N LYS A 354 -12.74 -9.19 -3.63
CA LYS A 354 -11.81 -10.31 -3.61
C LYS A 354 -11.08 -10.38 -4.95
N TYR A 355 -9.76 -10.33 -4.93
CA TYR A 355 -8.93 -10.57 -6.10
C TYR A 355 -8.48 -12.02 -6.14
N ASN A 356 -8.42 -12.61 -7.33
CA ASN A 356 -7.93 -13.96 -7.54
C ASN A 356 -6.53 -13.92 -8.18
N GLU A 357 -5.68 -14.85 -7.77
CA GLU A 357 -4.35 -15.01 -8.36
C GLU A 357 -4.44 -15.93 -9.57
N ASN A 358 -3.74 -15.57 -10.65
CA ASN A 358 -3.49 -16.42 -11.84
C ASN A 358 -4.73 -17.09 -12.47
N LYS A 359 -5.88 -16.41 -12.43
CA LYS A 359 -7.12 -16.91 -13.03
C LYS A 359 -7.73 -15.88 -13.94
N ASN A 360 -8.44 -16.33 -14.98
CA ASN A 360 -9.21 -15.46 -15.86
C ASN A 360 -10.25 -14.65 -15.08
N LEU A 361 -10.82 -15.21 -14.01
CA LEU A 361 -11.61 -14.46 -13.04
C LEU A 361 -10.68 -13.58 -12.19
N PHE A 362 -10.52 -12.32 -12.62
CA PHE A 362 -9.63 -11.35 -11.99
C PHE A 362 -10.11 -10.91 -10.61
N SER A 363 -11.41 -10.61 -10.47
CA SER A 363 -11.98 -10.21 -9.18
C SER A 363 -13.47 -10.50 -9.08
N THR A 364 -13.92 -10.75 -7.84
CA THR A 364 -15.34 -10.78 -7.46
C THR A 364 -15.58 -9.61 -6.51
N GLN A 365 -16.57 -8.78 -6.84
CA GLN A 365 -16.98 -7.64 -6.03
C GLN A 365 -18.40 -7.82 -5.54
N TYR A 366 -18.58 -7.79 -4.23
CA TYR A 366 -19.87 -7.69 -3.56
C TYR A 366 -20.13 -6.22 -3.23
N PHE A 367 -21.28 -5.71 -3.60
CA PHE A 367 -21.64 -4.31 -3.41
C PHE A 367 -23.08 -4.20 -2.94
N ILE A 368 -23.31 -3.37 -1.93
CA ILE A 368 -24.63 -2.99 -1.43
C ILE A 368 -24.68 -1.47 -1.43
N SER A 369 -25.65 -0.93 -2.14
CA SER A 369 -25.99 0.50 -2.12
C SER A 369 -27.42 0.68 -1.62
N GLY A 370 -27.62 1.63 -0.74
CA GLY A 370 -28.95 2.00 -0.27
C GLY A 370 -29.06 3.52 -0.15
N SER A 371 -30.26 4.05 -0.37
CA SER A 371 -30.54 5.46 -0.17
C SER A 371 -31.99 5.70 0.22
N THR A 372 -32.21 6.73 1.01
CA THR A 372 -33.54 7.23 1.34
C THR A 372 -33.55 8.75 1.22
N PHE A 373 -34.65 9.31 0.71
CA PHE A 373 -34.91 10.75 0.56
C PHE A 373 -36.42 11.01 0.43
N HIS A 374 -36.89 12.23 0.69
CA HIS A 374 -38.25 12.60 0.41
C HIS A 374 -38.43 13.13 -0.99
N TYR A 375 -39.35 12.56 -1.73
CA TYR A 375 -39.70 12.97 -3.10
C TYR A 375 -40.97 13.86 -3.13
N LYS A 376 -41.73 13.92 -2.00
CA LYS A 376 -42.86 14.79 -1.72
C LYS A 376 -42.90 15.04 -0.21
N GLU A 377 -43.68 16.00 0.23
CA GLU A 377 -43.88 16.27 1.66
C GLU A 377 -44.41 15.02 2.38
N ASN A 378 -43.77 14.61 3.46
CA ASN A 378 -44.03 13.41 4.26
C ASN A 378 -44.03 12.08 3.48
N LEU A 379 -43.52 12.05 2.25
CA LEU A 379 -43.44 10.83 1.46
C LEU A 379 -41.98 10.50 1.13
N SER A 380 -41.53 9.35 1.59
CA SER A 380 -40.19 8.89 1.39
C SER A 380 -40.06 7.90 0.21
N TYR A 381 -38.86 7.89 -0.36
CA TYR A 381 -38.41 6.92 -1.34
C TYR A 381 -37.18 6.23 -0.79
N THR A 382 -37.25 4.92 -0.62
CA THR A 382 -36.15 4.11 -0.14
C THR A 382 -35.74 3.08 -1.22
N SER A 383 -34.46 2.98 -1.47
CA SER A 383 -33.92 2.04 -2.44
C SER A 383 -32.80 1.20 -1.84
N LEU A 384 -32.71 -0.07 -2.25
CA LEU A 384 -31.66 -0.99 -1.87
C LEU A 384 -31.21 -1.80 -3.10
N PHE A 385 -29.90 -1.76 -3.42
CA PHE A 385 -29.30 -2.39 -4.59
C PHE A 385 -28.12 -3.30 -4.19
N PRO A 386 -28.34 -4.53 -3.72
CA PRO A 386 -27.28 -5.51 -3.62
C PRO A 386 -26.86 -6.00 -5.00
N SER A 387 -25.57 -6.18 -5.22
CA SER A 387 -25.03 -6.69 -6.48
C SER A 387 -23.74 -7.50 -6.30
N ILE A 388 -23.52 -8.42 -7.24
CA ILE A 388 -22.27 -9.17 -7.36
C ILE A 388 -21.73 -8.94 -8.77
N THR A 389 -20.47 -8.52 -8.88
CA THR A 389 -19.79 -8.32 -10.15
C THR A 389 -18.59 -9.25 -10.24
N PHE A 390 -18.56 -10.07 -11.28
CA PHE A 390 -17.40 -10.86 -11.69
C PHE A 390 -16.67 -10.11 -12.80
N THR A 391 -15.39 -9.90 -12.62
CA THR A 391 -14.52 -9.28 -13.62
C THR A 391 -13.57 -10.32 -14.17
N PHE A 392 -13.63 -10.55 -15.47
CA PHE A 392 -12.73 -11.44 -16.18
C PHE A 392 -11.68 -10.64 -16.93
N ARG A 393 -10.48 -11.13 -16.95
CA ARG A 393 -9.32 -10.49 -17.56
C ARG A 393 -8.34 -11.53 -18.09
N ASN A 394 -7.67 -11.21 -19.21
CA ASN A 394 -6.56 -12.01 -19.69
C ASN A 394 -5.43 -12.04 -18.64
N SER A 395 -4.69 -13.15 -18.58
CA SER A 395 -3.48 -13.27 -17.77
C SER A 395 -2.41 -12.26 -18.16
N ASP A 396 -2.26 -11.97 -19.46
CA ASP A 396 -1.44 -10.84 -19.93
C ASP A 396 -2.11 -9.51 -19.56
N LEU A 397 -1.51 -8.80 -18.62
CA LEU A 397 -2.00 -7.51 -18.13
C LEU A 397 -1.95 -6.39 -19.17
N ARG A 398 -1.22 -6.55 -20.28
CA ARG A 398 -1.20 -5.61 -21.42
C ARG A 398 -2.45 -5.73 -22.30
N SER A 399 -3.11 -6.88 -22.29
CA SER A 399 -4.36 -7.08 -23.02
C SER A 399 -5.43 -6.09 -22.52
N ASN A 400 -6.11 -5.45 -23.44
CA ASN A 400 -7.24 -4.57 -23.14
C ASN A 400 -8.56 -5.33 -22.92
N PHE A 401 -8.54 -6.65 -23.10
CA PHE A 401 -9.73 -7.48 -22.95
C PHE A 401 -10.24 -7.48 -21.51
N ARG A 402 -11.51 -7.14 -21.34
CA ARG A 402 -12.23 -7.15 -20.06
C ARG A 402 -13.65 -7.61 -20.32
N GLN A 403 -14.13 -8.52 -19.48
CA GLN A 403 -15.53 -8.91 -19.44
C GLN A 403 -16.06 -8.72 -18.02
N PHE A 404 -17.33 -8.33 -17.94
CA PHE A 404 -18.02 -8.11 -16.68
C PHE A 404 -19.32 -8.89 -16.70
N LEU A 405 -19.57 -9.65 -15.65
CA LEU A 405 -20.87 -10.27 -15.38
C LEU A 405 -21.39 -9.67 -14.07
N ASN A 406 -22.52 -8.99 -14.15
CA ASN A 406 -23.11 -8.30 -13.00
C ASN A 406 -24.51 -8.82 -12.74
N PHE A 407 -24.75 -9.29 -11.52
CA PHE A 407 -26.07 -9.60 -11.00
C PHE A 407 -26.45 -8.53 -9.99
N ARG A 408 -27.60 -7.92 -10.16
CA ARG A 408 -28.11 -6.87 -9.29
C ARG A 408 -29.56 -7.12 -8.99
N TYR A 409 -29.93 -7.07 -7.72
CA TYR A 409 -31.30 -7.00 -7.26
C TYR A 409 -31.65 -5.54 -6.97
N VAL A 410 -32.85 -5.13 -7.32
CA VAL A 410 -33.35 -3.76 -7.11
C VAL A 410 -34.60 -3.86 -6.26
N SER A 411 -34.52 -3.29 -5.05
CA SER A 411 -35.66 -3.13 -4.17
C SER A 411 -35.93 -1.65 -4.00
N ILE A 412 -37.16 -1.26 -4.30
CA ILE A 412 -37.64 0.12 -4.17
C ILE A 412 -38.91 0.09 -3.32
N TYR A 413 -38.90 0.91 -2.29
CA TYR A 413 -40.10 1.22 -1.51
C TYR A 413 -40.41 2.70 -1.65
N ARG A 414 -41.60 3.02 -2.13
CA ARG A 414 -42.11 4.37 -2.30
C ARG A 414 -43.37 4.50 -1.47
N GLU A 415 -43.42 5.44 -0.53
CA GLU A 415 -44.61 5.79 0.20
C GLU A 415 -45.58 6.51 -0.71
N GLU A 416 -46.87 6.15 -0.66
CA GLU A 416 -47.94 6.75 -1.47
C GLU A 416 -48.97 7.39 -0.56
N ASN A 417 -49.59 8.49 -1.01
CA ASN A 417 -50.74 9.06 -0.33
C ASN A 417 -51.95 8.13 -0.48
N ILE A 418 -52.72 7.99 0.58
CA ILE A 418 -53.94 7.18 0.62
C ILE A 418 -54.92 7.62 -0.50
N ASP A 419 -54.93 8.90 -0.86
CA ASP A 419 -55.75 9.46 -1.96
C ASP A 419 -55.32 9.04 -3.34
N GLN A 420 -54.06 8.61 -3.55
CA GLN A 420 -53.57 8.09 -4.82
C GLN A 420 -53.84 6.59 -5.02
N GLN A 421 -54.16 5.85 -3.96
CA GLN A 421 -54.56 4.44 -4.06
C GLN A 421 -55.98 4.23 -4.62
N LYS A 422 -56.78 5.29 -4.75
CA LYS A 422 -58.16 5.22 -5.24
C LYS A 422 -58.28 5.30 -6.77
N TYR A 423 -57.16 5.61 -7.51
CA TYR A 423 -57.15 5.65 -8.95
C TYR A 423 -55.95 4.87 -9.46
N PRO A 424 -56.14 3.68 -10.13
CA PRO A 424 -55.08 2.91 -10.70
C PRO A 424 -54.39 3.63 -11.88
#